data_cda2342ad45259e34da3d6b632a1d53c
#
_entry.id   cda2342ad45259e34da3d6b632a1d53c
#
_cell.length_a   1.000
_cell.length_b   1.000
_cell.length_c   1.000
_cell.angle_alpha   90.00
_cell.angle_beta   90.00
_cell.angle_gamma   90.00
#
_symmetry.space_group_name_H-M   'P 1'
#
loop_
_entity.id
_entity.type
_entity.pdbx_description
1 polymer ?
#
loop_
_entity_poly.entity_id
_entity_poly.type
_entity_poly.pdbx_seq_one_letter_code
_entity_poly.pdbx_strand_id
1 'polypeptide(L)'
;MKGGAAGGGYSQVVPMEQINLHFTGDFHAITSAHNLLSALIDNHIYWGNKLNIDENKIVWKRVMDMNDRALRFVNINTKGIAKDFVREDGFDITVASEVMAIFCLANDLKDLEQRIGNITIAYNKANLSLIHI
;
A
#
# COMPACT_ATOMS: atom_id res chain seq x y z
N MET A 1 18.31 -5.03 -7.56
CA MET A 1 19.40 -4.03 -7.61
C MET A 1 18.83 -2.74 -8.16
N LYS A 2 18.80 -1.68 -7.37
CA LYS A 2 18.34 -0.36 -7.84
C LYS A 2 19.44 0.30 -8.67
N GLY A 3 19.61 -0.13 -9.88
CA GLY A 3 20.68 0.36 -10.73
C GLY A 3 20.53 1.80 -11.23
N GLY A 4 19.37 2.41 -11.07
CA GLY A 4 19.12 3.73 -11.63
C GLY A 4 19.21 4.90 -10.66
N ALA A 5 19.19 4.65 -9.36
CA ALA A 5 19.02 5.72 -8.38
C ALA A 5 20.33 6.35 -7.88
N ALA A 6 21.48 5.75 -8.13
CA ALA A 6 22.77 6.20 -7.61
C ALA A 6 23.67 6.74 -8.73
N GLY A 7 23.34 7.90 -9.25
CA GLY A 7 24.16 8.58 -10.26
C GLY A 7 24.22 7.89 -11.63
N GLY A 8 23.32 6.93 -11.85
CA GLY A 8 23.27 6.15 -13.07
C GLY A 8 22.54 6.79 -14.24
N GLY A 9 22.31 8.11 -14.21
CA GLY A 9 21.60 8.80 -15.29
C GLY A 9 22.25 8.68 -16.67
N TYR A 10 23.52 8.36 -16.72
CA TYR A 10 24.28 8.15 -17.95
C TYR A 10 24.57 6.68 -18.25
N SER A 11 24.32 5.79 -17.32
CA SER A 11 24.55 4.34 -17.43
C SER A 11 23.23 3.60 -17.46
N GLN A 12 22.60 3.53 -18.62
CA GLN A 12 21.31 2.90 -18.77
C GLN A 12 21.41 1.64 -19.64
N VAL A 13 20.62 0.63 -19.31
CA VAL A 13 20.50 -0.58 -20.12
C VAL A 13 19.65 -0.28 -21.35
N VAL A 14 20.02 -0.78 -22.50
CA VAL A 14 19.30 -0.59 -23.76
C VAL A 14 18.63 -1.91 -24.15
N PRO A 15 17.33 -1.91 -24.52
CA PRO A 15 16.43 -0.78 -24.67
C PRO A 15 15.96 -0.22 -23.31
N MET A 16 16.13 1.08 -23.14
CA MET A 16 15.98 1.74 -21.83
C MET A 16 14.56 1.65 -21.27
N GLU A 17 13.56 1.96 -22.10
CA GLU A 17 12.16 2.00 -21.64
C GLU A 17 11.67 0.63 -21.20
N GLN A 18 11.96 -0.40 -21.95
CA GLN A 18 11.49 -1.76 -21.66
C GLN A 18 12.20 -2.38 -20.46
N ILE A 19 13.49 -2.14 -20.28
CA ILE A 19 14.28 -2.79 -19.24
C ILE A 19 14.30 -1.96 -17.96
N ASN A 20 14.52 -0.64 -18.04
CA ASN A 20 14.59 0.20 -16.85
C ASN A 20 13.22 0.40 -16.20
N LEU A 21 12.15 0.54 -16.97
CA LEU A 21 10.79 0.60 -16.44
C LEU A 21 10.37 -0.72 -15.79
N HIS A 22 10.77 -1.86 -16.36
CA HIS A 22 10.52 -3.17 -15.76
C HIS A 22 11.18 -3.32 -14.39
N PHE A 23 12.41 -2.83 -14.20
CA PHE A 23 13.11 -2.89 -12.93
C PHE A 23 12.71 -1.82 -11.91
N THR A 24 12.10 -0.71 -12.33
CA THR A 24 11.75 0.42 -11.46
C THR A 24 10.26 0.71 -11.42
N GLY A 25 9.47 0.22 -12.36
CA GLY A 25 8.08 0.60 -12.58
C GLY A 25 7.10 -0.12 -11.67
N ASP A 26 6.99 -1.43 -11.79
CA ASP A 26 5.88 -2.19 -11.19
C ASP A 26 5.93 -2.20 -9.67
N PHE A 27 7.04 -2.57 -9.07
CA PHE A 27 7.20 -2.57 -7.61
C PHE A 27 7.06 -1.17 -7.02
N HIS A 28 7.63 -0.17 -7.67
CA HIS A 28 7.51 1.21 -7.21
C HIS A 28 6.06 1.70 -7.32
N ALA A 29 5.38 1.43 -8.42
CA ALA A 29 3.98 1.81 -8.62
C ALA A 29 3.07 1.12 -7.60
N ILE A 30 3.24 -0.19 -7.37
CA ILE A 30 2.48 -0.96 -6.40
C ILE A 30 2.73 -0.45 -4.98
N THR A 31 3.99 -0.23 -4.60
CA THR A 31 4.35 0.30 -3.28
C THR A 31 3.73 1.68 -3.06
N SER A 32 3.80 2.55 -4.05
CA SER A 32 3.25 3.91 -3.97
C SER A 32 1.74 3.91 -3.83
N ALA A 33 1.03 3.17 -4.67
CA ALA A 33 -0.43 3.07 -4.63
C ALA A 33 -0.91 2.42 -3.33
N HIS A 34 -0.26 1.35 -2.90
CA HIS A 34 -0.61 0.63 -1.68
C HIS A 34 -0.44 1.51 -0.44
N ASN A 35 0.69 2.21 -0.33
CA ASN A 35 0.97 3.08 0.80
C ASN A 35 0.14 4.37 0.77
N LEU A 36 -0.22 4.87 -0.40
CA LEU A 36 -1.17 5.97 -0.52
C LEU A 36 -2.52 5.59 0.08
N LEU A 37 -3.03 4.40 -0.21
CA LEU A 37 -4.28 3.92 0.38
C LEU A 37 -4.17 3.82 1.91
N SER A 38 -3.08 3.30 2.45
CA SER A 38 -2.83 3.28 3.90
C SER A 38 -2.89 4.69 4.50
N ALA A 39 -2.26 5.65 3.85
CA ALA A 39 -2.28 7.06 4.28
C ALA A 39 -3.68 7.67 4.20
N LEU A 40 -4.47 7.33 3.17
CA LEU A 40 -5.85 7.78 3.03
C LEU A 40 -6.76 7.21 4.12
N ILE A 41 -6.58 5.95 4.52
CA ILE A 41 -7.30 5.34 5.64
C ILE A 41 -7.01 6.11 6.93
N ASP A 42 -5.75 6.35 7.24
CA ASP A 42 -5.36 7.09 8.45
C ASP A 42 -5.87 8.54 8.43
N ASN A 43 -5.77 9.19 7.29
CA ASN A 43 -6.30 10.54 7.11
C ASN A 43 -7.83 10.59 7.27
N HIS A 44 -8.55 9.60 6.75
CA HIS A 44 -10.00 9.48 6.91
C HIS A 44 -10.40 9.36 8.40
N ILE A 45 -9.68 8.53 9.14
CA ILE A 45 -9.92 8.33 10.58
C ILE A 45 -9.60 9.63 11.35
N TYR A 46 -8.49 10.25 11.03
CA TYR A 46 -8.03 11.50 11.66
C TYR A 46 -9.05 12.64 11.50
N TRP A 47 -9.66 12.80 10.31
CA TRP A 47 -10.59 13.87 9.98
C TRP A 47 -12.07 13.52 10.22
N GLY A 48 -12.36 12.56 11.07
CA GLY A 48 -13.71 12.34 11.58
C GLY A 48 -14.35 11.01 11.27
N ASN A 49 -13.64 10.11 10.57
CA ASN A 49 -14.04 8.71 10.40
C ASN A 49 -15.52 8.51 9.98
N LYS A 50 -15.94 9.17 8.92
CA LYS A 50 -17.33 9.13 8.43
C LYS A 50 -17.82 7.72 8.09
N LEU A 51 -16.92 6.82 7.70
CA LEU A 51 -17.23 5.42 7.41
C LEU A 51 -17.28 4.56 8.68
N ASN A 52 -17.03 5.16 9.85
CA ASN A 52 -17.03 4.46 11.13
C ASN A 52 -16.09 3.24 11.16
N ILE A 53 -14.90 3.39 10.59
CA ILE A 53 -13.86 2.36 10.56
C ILE A 53 -13.46 2.00 12.00
N ASP A 54 -13.36 0.71 12.28
CA ASP A 54 -12.78 0.22 13.53
C ASP A 54 -11.25 0.24 13.43
N GLU A 55 -10.65 1.12 14.18
CA GLU A 55 -9.19 1.35 14.21
C GLU A 55 -8.38 0.09 14.54
N ASN A 56 -9.00 -0.86 15.26
CA ASN A 56 -8.39 -2.14 15.63
C ASN A 56 -8.65 -3.25 14.58
N LYS A 57 -9.41 -2.97 13.54
CA LYS A 57 -9.82 -3.94 12.52
C LYS A 57 -9.49 -3.47 11.11
N ILE A 58 -8.43 -2.70 10.97
CA ILE A 58 -7.85 -2.36 9.68
C ILE A 58 -6.95 -3.53 9.28
N VAL A 59 -7.29 -4.19 8.18
CA VAL A 59 -6.51 -5.32 7.66
C VAL A 59 -5.46 -4.90 6.64
N TRP A 60 -5.58 -3.67 6.16
CA TRP A 60 -4.67 -3.08 5.19
C TRP A 60 -3.42 -2.53 5.87
N LYS A 61 -2.28 -3.16 5.66
CA LYS A 61 -0.98 -2.72 6.17
C LYS A 61 -0.22 -1.93 5.12
N ARG A 62 0.84 -1.28 5.53
CA ARG A 62 1.81 -0.68 4.61
C ARG A 62 2.69 -1.74 3.97
N VAL A 63 3.35 -1.40 2.90
CA VAL A 63 4.34 -2.26 2.25
C VAL A 63 5.66 -1.54 2.05
N MET A 64 6.74 -2.31 2.05
CA MET A 64 8.08 -1.84 1.78
C MET A 64 8.82 -2.91 0.98
N ASP A 65 9.65 -2.50 0.04
CA ASP A 65 10.50 -3.43 -0.72
C ASP A 65 11.72 -3.86 0.10
N MET A 66 11.45 -4.37 1.29
CA MET A 66 12.44 -4.87 2.24
C MET A 66 11.80 -5.90 3.17
N ASN A 67 12.46 -7.03 3.37
CA ASN A 67 12.03 -8.06 4.31
C ASN A 67 12.65 -7.82 5.69
N ASP A 68 11.95 -7.10 6.54
CA ASP A 68 12.37 -6.84 7.92
C ASP A 68 11.26 -7.25 8.90
N ARG A 69 11.55 -8.23 9.73
CA ARG A 69 10.59 -8.72 10.75
C ARG A 69 10.27 -7.68 11.81
N ALA A 70 11.20 -6.80 12.11
CA ALA A 70 11.01 -5.75 13.11
C ALA A 70 9.94 -4.72 12.69
N LEU A 71 9.69 -4.60 11.39
CA LEU A 71 8.70 -3.67 10.84
C LEU A 71 7.31 -4.28 10.63
N ARG A 72 7.10 -5.57 10.95
CA ARG A 72 5.80 -6.23 10.78
C ARG A 72 4.73 -5.75 11.75
N PHE A 73 5.14 -5.24 12.89
CA PHE A 73 4.27 -4.65 13.90
C PHE A 73 4.90 -3.35 14.39
N VAL A 74 4.30 -2.24 14.05
CA VAL A 74 4.74 -0.91 14.45
C VAL A 74 3.56 -0.10 14.95
N ASN A 75 3.78 0.74 15.94
CA ASN A 75 2.78 1.71 16.35
C ASN A 75 2.99 2.99 15.55
N ILE A 76 2.01 3.31 14.73
CA ILE A 76 1.97 4.59 14.03
C ILE A 76 1.26 5.62 14.90
N ASN A 77 1.79 6.84 14.86
CA ASN A 77 1.26 7.95 15.63
C ASN A 77 1.09 9.16 14.72
N THR A 78 -0.14 9.64 14.62
CA THR A 78 -0.47 10.88 13.94
C THR A 78 -0.74 11.98 14.95
N LYS A 79 0.30 12.42 15.66
CA LYS A 79 0.19 13.61 16.52
C LYS A 79 -0.10 14.84 15.67
N GLY A 80 -1.19 15.52 15.98
CA GLY A 80 -1.61 16.67 15.19
C GLY A 80 -2.58 17.59 15.90
N ILE A 81 -2.95 18.67 15.21
CA ILE A 81 -3.78 19.74 15.77
C ILE A 81 -5.21 19.27 16.11
N ALA A 82 -5.72 18.27 15.40
CA ALA A 82 -7.13 17.88 15.55
C ALA A 82 -7.34 16.67 16.48
N LYS A 83 -6.47 15.68 16.45
CA LYS A 83 -6.60 14.47 17.27
C LYS A 83 -5.29 13.70 17.34
N ASP A 84 -4.91 13.23 18.52
CA ASP A 84 -3.89 12.21 18.65
C ASP A 84 -4.48 10.86 18.31
N PHE A 85 -3.89 10.20 17.31
CA PHE A 85 -4.32 8.91 16.84
C PHE A 85 -3.14 7.94 16.84
N VAL A 86 -3.27 6.84 17.55
CA VAL A 86 -2.26 5.78 17.63
C VAL A 86 -2.92 4.46 17.27
N ARG A 87 -2.36 3.74 16.33
CA ARG A 87 -2.79 2.37 16.04
C ARG A 87 -1.61 1.47 15.70
N GLU A 88 -1.82 0.18 15.84
CA GLU A 88 -0.91 -0.81 15.31
C GLU A 88 -1.04 -0.91 13.79
N ASP A 89 0.08 -0.92 13.12
CA ASP A 89 0.23 -1.16 11.68
C ASP A 89 1.43 -2.09 11.46
N GLY A 90 1.91 -2.19 10.25
CA GLY A 90 3.11 -2.95 9.92
C GLY A 90 3.50 -2.72 8.48
N PHE A 91 4.68 -3.22 8.14
CA PHE A 91 5.17 -3.23 6.77
C PHE A 91 5.34 -4.68 6.32
N ASP A 92 4.54 -5.06 5.32
CA ASP A 92 4.75 -6.30 4.59
C ASP A 92 5.70 -6.04 3.41
N ILE A 93 6.35 -7.07 2.91
CA ILE A 93 7.16 -6.92 1.72
C ILE A 93 6.26 -6.74 0.49
N THR A 94 6.58 -5.81 -0.38
CA THR A 94 5.75 -5.44 -1.55
C THR A 94 5.37 -6.64 -2.40
N VAL A 95 6.28 -7.59 -2.63
CA VAL A 95 6.03 -8.79 -3.45
C VAL A 95 4.99 -9.74 -2.85
N ALA A 96 4.76 -9.71 -1.55
CA ALA A 96 3.76 -10.52 -0.86
C ALA A 96 2.45 -9.77 -0.61
N SER A 97 2.27 -8.59 -1.19
CA SER A 97 1.03 -7.82 -1.07
C SER A 97 -0.10 -8.43 -1.91
N GLU A 98 -1.33 -8.22 -1.46
CA GLU A 98 -2.52 -8.62 -2.20
C GLU A 98 -2.59 -7.91 -3.56
N VAL A 99 -2.21 -6.64 -3.63
CA VAL A 99 -2.16 -5.89 -4.91
C VAL A 99 -1.20 -6.53 -5.89
N MET A 100 -0.03 -6.99 -5.44
CA MET A 100 0.92 -7.70 -6.30
C MET A 100 0.35 -9.01 -6.82
N ALA A 101 -0.32 -9.78 -5.96
CA ALA A 101 -0.97 -11.02 -6.36
C ALA A 101 -2.08 -10.78 -7.40
N ILE A 102 -2.90 -9.77 -7.18
CA ILE A 102 -3.95 -9.36 -8.12
C ILE A 102 -3.34 -8.90 -9.45
N PHE A 103 -2.29 -8.10 -9.41
CA PHE A 103 -1.58 -7.63 -10.60
C PHE A 103 -1.05 -8.80 -11.45
N CYS A 104 -0.49 -9.81 -10.81
CA CYS A 104 0.01 -11.00 -11.50
C CYS A 104 -1.09 -11.91 -12.07
N LEU A 105 -2.31 -11.85 -11.51
CA LEU A 105 -3.42 -12.73 -11.88
C LEU A 105 -4.46 -12.05 -12.76
N ALA A 106 -4.40 -10.75 -12.93
CA ALA A 106 -5.34 -10.01 -13.75
C ALA A 106 -5.11 -10.30 -15.25
N ASN A 107 -6.20 -10.46 -15.98
CA ASN A 107 -6.16 -10.74 -17.40
C ASN A 107 -5.99 -9.47 -18.26
N ASP A 108 -6.56 -8.38 -17.79
CA ASP A 108 -6.50 -7.06 -18.43
C ASP A 108 -6.70 -5.94 -17.40
N LEU A 109 -6.65 -4.69 -17.84
CA LEU A 109 -6.81 -3.52 -16.97
C LEU A 109 -8.19 -3.44 -16.33
N LYS A 110 -9.24 -3.90 -16.99
CA LYS A 110 -10.61 -3.88 -16.45
C LYS A 110 -10.79 -4.92 -15.35
N ASP A 111 -10.25 -6.11 -15.56
CA ASP A 111 -10.22 -7.18 -14.56
C ASP A 111 -9.37 -6.74 -13.34
N LEU A 112 -8.24 -6.08 -13.59
CA LEU A 112 -7.39 -5.51 -12.54
C LEU A 112 -8.16 -4.49 -11.68
N GLU A 113 -8.82 -3.53 -12.31
CA GLU A 113 -9.62 -2.50 -11.63
C GLU A 113 -10.74 -3.13 -10.78
N GLN A 114 -11.46 -4.08 -11.35
CA GLN A 114 -12.53 -4.79 -10.64
C GLN A 114 -12.04 -5.57 -9.42
N ARG A 115 -10.91 -6.25 -9.54
CA ARG A 115 -10.32 -7.04 -8.44
C ARG A 115 -9.79 -6.13 -7.33
N ILE A 116 -9.10 -5.05 -7.70
CA ILE A 116 -8.61 -4.07 -6.73
C ILE A 116 -9.80 -3.44 -5.99
N GLY A 117 -10.85 -3.05 -6.69
CA GLY A 117 -12.06 -2.48 -6.08
C GLY A 117 -12.79 -3.40 -5.09
N ASN A 118 -12.52 -4.70 -5.12
CA ASN A 118 -13.09 -5.67 -4.21
C ASN A 118 -12.21 -6.02 -2.99
N ILE A 119 -11.03 -5.41 -2.89
CA ILE A 119 -10.16 -5.65 -1.74
C ILE A 119 -10.81 -5.12 -0.45
N THR A 120 -10.83 -5.96 0.57
CA THR A 120 -11.27 -5.55 1.90
C THR A 120 -10.13 -4.85 2.63
N ILE A 121 -10.33 -3.60 3.02
CA ILE A 121 -9.30 -2.79 3.70
C ILE A 121 -9.52 -2.68 5.21
N ALA A 122 -10.78 -2.70 5.65
CA ALA A 122 -11.13 -2.54 7.06
C ALA A 122 -12.54 -3.06 7.35
N TYR A 123 -12.87 -3.11 8.63
CA TYR A 123 -14.23 -3.36 9.10
C TYR A 123 -14.77 -2.14 9.83
N ASN A 124 -16.06 -1.94 9.80
CA ASN A 124 -16.70 -0.90 10.61
C ASN A 124 -16.90 -1.34 12.08
N LYS A 125 -17.12 -0.38 12.97
CA LYS A 125 -17.31 -0.64 14.41
C LYS A 125 -18.55 -1.51 14.72
N ALA A 126 -19.51 -1.59 13.83
CA ALA A 126 -20.69 -2.43 13.97
C ALA A 126 -20.45 -3.90 13.56
N ASN A 127 -19.27 -4.24 13.08
CA ASN A 127 -18.92 -5.57 12.52
C ASN A 127 -19.82 -6.06 11.37
N LEU A 128 -20.58 -5.18 10.77
CA LEU A 128 -21.64 -5.54 9.83
C LEU A 128 -21.27 -5.23 8.38
N SER A 129 -20.17 -4.53 8.14
CA SER A 129 -19.79 -4.12 6.79
C SER A 129 -18.29 -4.20 6.59
N LEU A 130 -17.92 -4.84 5.49
CA LEU A 130 -16.59 -4.76 4.91
C LEU A 130 -16.45 -3.40 4.22
N ILE A 131 -15.31 -2.75 4.41
CA ILE A 131 -14.98 -1.53 3.68
C ILE A 131 -14.00 -1.93 2.59
N HIS A 132 -14.42 -1.69 1.36
CA HIS A 132 -13.66 -1.93 0.13
C HIS A 132 -13.08 -0.61 -0.40
N ILE A 133 -12.15 -0.74 -1.33
CA ILE A 133 -11.57 0.39 -2.06
C ILE A 133 -12.64 1.06 -2.94
#